data_01fe1004efaee971d96b84996aaf5ecd
#
_entry.id   01fe1004efaee971d96b84996aaf5ecd
#
_cell.length_a   1.000
_cell.length_b   1.000
_cell.length_c   1.000
_cell.angle_alpha   90.00
_cell.angle_beta   90.00
_cell.angle_gamma   90.00
#
_symmetry.space_group_name_H-M   'P 1'
#
loop_
_entity.id
_entity.type
_entity.pdbx_description
1 polymer ?
#
loop_
_entity_poly.entity_id
_entity_poly.type
_entity_poly.pdbx_seq_one_letter_code
_entity_poly.pdbx_strand_id
1 'polypeptide(L)'
;MTKHIIVIGGGLGGISAAIRMAQSGYSVSLYEQNNHIGGKVNRHESDGFGFDLGPSILTMPYIFEKLFEYSKKQMSDYVTIKRLPHQWRSFFPDGTTIDLYEGIKETGQHNAILSKQDIEELQNYLNYTRRIDRITEKGYFNYGLDTLSQIIKFHGPLNALINYDYVHTMQQAIDKRISNPYLRQMLGYFIKYVGSSSYDAPAVLSMLFHMQQEQGLWYVEGGIHHLANALEKLAREEGVTIHTGARVDNIKTYQRRVTGVRLDTGEFVKADYII
;
A
#
# COMPACT_ATOMS: atom_id res chain seq x y z
N MET A 1 -34.93 -10.01 0.18
CA MET A 1 -34.20 -9.73 1.41
C MET A 1 -32.78 -9.36 1.06
N THR A 2 -32.26 -8.28 1.63
CA THR A 2 -30.87 -7.86 1.45
C THR A 2 -29.95 -8.92 2.10
N LYS A 3 -28.94 -9.38 1.36
CA LYS A 3 -27.97 -10.36 1.88
C LYS A 3 -27.05 -9.69 2.88
N HIS A 4 -26.72 -10.43 3.94
CA HIS A 4 -25.85 -9.97 5.01
C HIS A 4 -24.43 -10.50 4.84
N ILE A 5 -23.46 -9.58 4.87
CA ILE A 5 -22.02 -9.86 4.81
C ILE A 5 -21.39 -9.56 6.16
N ILE A 6 -20.58 -10.48 6.65
CA ILE A 6 -19.68 -10.23 7.77
C ILE A 6 -18.26 -10.03 7.24
N VAL A 7 -17.63 -8.94 7.65
CA VAL A 7 -16.21 -8.68 7.42
C VAL A 7 -15.45 -8.91 8.72
N ILE A 8 -14.40 -9.74 8.69
CA ILE A 8 -13.58 -10.09 9.85
C ILE A 8 -12.26 -9.33 9.80
N GLY A 9 -12.07 -8.43 10.76
CA GLY A 9 -10.89 -7.59 10.87
C GLY A 9 -11.09 -6.18 10.33
N GLY A 10 -10.85 -5.19 11.19
CA GLY A 10 -11.01 -3.75 10.92
C GLY A 10 -9.74 -3.05 10.42
N GLY A 11 -8.77 -3.78 9.86
CA GLY A 11 -7.64 -3.18 9.16
C GLY A 11 -8.08 -2.45 7.88
N LEU A 12 -7.15 -1.72 7.22
CA LEU A 12 -7.49 -0.94 6.01
C LEU A 12 -8.15 -1.80 4.92
N GLY A 13 -7.72 -3.05 4.73
CA GLY A 13 -8.32 -3.97 3.77
C GLY A 13 -9.76 -4.33 4.11
N GLY A 14 -10.01 -4.72 5.38
CA GLY A 14 -11.34 -5.12 5.83
C GLY A 14 -12.33 -3.95 5.80
N ILE A 15 -11.94 -2.77 6.30
CA ILE A 15 -12.82 -1.60 6.28
C ILE A 15 -13.11 -1.14 4.84
N SER A 16 -12.13 -1.22 3.93
CA SER A 16 -12.33 -0.92 2.51
C SER A 16 -13.31 -1.91 1.86
N ALA A 17 -13.18 -3.21 2.17
CA ALA A 17 -14.10 -4.23 1.70
C ALA A 17 -15.52 -3.98 2.25
N ALA A 18 -15.65 -3.65 3.54
CA ALA A 18 -16.94 -3.35 4.17
C ALA A 18 -17.64 -2.16 3.48
N ILE A 19 -16.91 -1.06 3.24
CA ILE A 19 -17.41 0.11 2.52
C ILE A 19 -17.90 -0.30 1.12
N ARG A 20 -17.08 -1.02 0.34
CA ARG A 20 -17.44 -1.43 -1.02
C ARG A 20 -18.67 -2.34 -1.07
N MET A 21 -18.81 -3.25 -0.11
CA MET A 21 -19.99 -4.11 -0.04
C MET A 21 -21.25 -3.32 0.34
N ALA A 22 -21.16 -2.38 1.27
CA ALA A 22 -22.26 -1.50 1.62
C ALA A 22 -22.70 -0.63 0.44
N GLN A 23 -21.76 0.00 -0.27
CA GLN A 23 -22.00 0.75 -1.51
C GLN A 23 -22.64 -0.09 -2.62
N SER A 24 -22.44 -1.42 -2.59
CA SER A 24 -23.05 -2.37 -3.51
C SER A 24 -24.44 -2.85 -3.06
N GLY A 25 -24.97 -2.29 -1.97
CA GLY A 25 -26.33 -2.57 -1.48
C GLY A 25 -26.47 -3.78 -0.55
N TYR A 26 -25.36 -4.31 -0.03
CA TYR A 26 -25.40 -5.35 0.98
C TYR A 26 -25.57 -4.78 2.40
N SER A 27 -26.18 -5.56 3.30
CA SER A 27 -26.12 -5.29 4.74
C SER A 27 -24.77 -5.78 5.24
N VAL A 28 -23.97 -4.93 5.91
CA VAL A 28 -22.60 -5.26 6.29
C VAL A 28 -22.38 -5.06 7.78
N SER A 29 -21.80 -6.07 8.44
CA SER A 29 -21.27 -5.98 9.80
C SER A 29 -19.78 -6.27 9.79
N LEU A 30 -18.98 -5.40 10.40
CA LEU A 30 -17.54 -5.57 10.55
C LEU A 30 -17.22 -5.89 12.01
N TYR A 31 -16.44 -6.94 12.24
CA TYR A 31 -15.99 -7.37 13.56
C TYR A 31 -14.47 -7.20 13.68
N GLU A 32 -14.06 -6.44 14.69
CA GLU A 32 -12.65 -6.17 15.02
C GLU A 32 -12.37 -6.55 16.46
N GLN A 33 -11.31 -7.33 16.70
CA GLN A 33 -10.94 -7.78 18.04
C GLN A 33 -10.38 -6.68 18.94
N ASN A 34 -9.73 -5.67 18.34
CA ASN A 34 -9.24 -4.51 19.09
C ASN A 34 -10.34 -3.49 19.33
N ASN A 35 -10.12 -2.58 20.28
CA ASN A 35 -11.07 -1.51 20.59
C ASN A 35 -11.07 -0.36 19.58
N HIS A 36 -10.30 -0.49 18.50
CA HIS A 36 -10.16 0.52 17.45
C HIS A 36 -10.01 -0.12 16.08
N ILE A 37 -10.37 0.63 15.05
CA ILE A 37 -10.19 0.29 13.64
C ILE A 37 -8.80 0.75 13.16
N GLY A 38 -8.29 0.17 12.08
CA GLY A 38 -7.04 0.55 11.41
C GLY A 38 -6.00 -0.57 11.35
N GLY A 39 -6.07 -1.57 12.24
CA GLY A 39 -5.12 -2.67 12.28
C GLY A 39 -3.69 -2.17 12.52
N LYS A 40 -2.80 -2.34 11.53
CA LYS A 40 -1.41 -1.82 11.60
C LYS A 40 -1.31 -0.29 11.51
N VAL A 41 -2.34 0.38 11.01
CA VAL A 41 -2.44 1.84 11.01
C VAL A 41 -2.99 2.26 12.38
N ASN A 42 -2.11 2.29 13.34
CA ASN A 42 -2.43 2.52 14.75
C ASN A 42 -1.50 3.59 15.34
N ARG A 43 -1.89 4.16 16.47
CA ARG A 43 -1.18 5.21 17.17
C ARG A 43 -1.04 4.86 18.64
N HIS A 44 0.12 5.14 19.20
CA HIS A 44 0.36 5.15 20.65
C HIS A 44 0.39 6.58 21.14
N GLU A 45 -0.31 6.87 22.22
CA GLU A 45 -0.30 8.17 22.87
C GLU A 45 0.20 8.00 24.32
N SER A 46 1.20 8.82 24.68
CA SER A 46 1.72 8.89 26.05
C SER A 46 2.22 10.30 26.33
N ASP A 47 1.88 10.82 27.50
CA ASP A 47 2.35 12.12 28.02
C ASP A 47 2.16 13.31 27.06
N GLY A 48 1.07 13.29 26.29
CA GLY A 48 0.74 14.32 25.29
C GLY A 48 1.45 14.17 23.93
N PHE A 49 2.25 13.11 23.76
CA PHE A 49 2.88 12.75 22.48
C PHE A 49 2.13 11.61 21.80
N GLY A 50 2.10 11.65 20.46
CA GLY A 50 1.50 10.60 19.65
C GLY A 50 2.52 10.04 18.66
N PHE A 51 2.56 8.70 18.55
CA PHE A 51 3.48 7.97 17.67
C PHE A 51 2.70 7.01 16.80
N ASP A 52 2.92 7.06 15.49
CA ASP A 52 2.43 6.02 14.59
C ASP A 52 3.16 4.70 14.89
N LEU A 53 2.42 3.64 15.15
CA LEU A 53 2.98 2.30 15.46
C LEU A 53 3.20 1.43 14.23
N GLY A 54 2.86 1.93 13.05
CA GLY A 54 2.96 1.22 11.78
C GLY A 54 3.53 2.12 10.70
N PRO A 55 2.93 2.12 9.50
CA PRO A 55 3.35 3.04 8.43
C PRO A 55 3.12 4.49 8.88
N SER A 56 4.06 5.36 8.53
CA SER A 56 3.98 6.81 8.80
C SER A 56 3.77 7.63 7.52
N ILE A 57 3.87 7.00 6.38
CA ILE A 57 3.75 7.60 5.06
C ILE A 57 2.64 6.95 4.25
N LEU A 58 2.03 7.73 3.38
CA LEU A 58 0.99 7.27 2.47
C LEU A 58 1.52 7.30 1.02
N THR A 59 1.29 6.22 0.31
CA THR A 59 1.48 6.10 -1.14
C THR A 59 0.15 5.81 -1.80
N MET A 60 0.01 6.14 -3.08
CA MET A 60 -1.20 5.84 -3.88
C MET A 60 -2.51 6.32 -3.25
N PRO A 61 -2.64 7.59 -2.82
CA PRO A 61 -3.83 8.10 -2.13
C PRO A 61 -5.11 7.92 -2.98
N TYR A 62 -4.99 7.94 -4.30
CA TYR A 62 -6.11 7.76 -5.24
C TYR A 62 -6.90 6.46 -5.02
N ILE A 63 -6.27 5.43 -4.41
CA ILE A 63 -6.96 4.16 -4.09
C ILE A 63 -8.00 4.40 -3.00
N PHE A 64 -7.67 5.22 -2.01
CA PHE A 64 -8.60 5.60 -0.94
C PHE A 64 -9.62 6.63 -1.43
N GLU A 65 -9.19 7.61 -2.24
CA GLU A 65 -10.08 8.60 -2.84
C GLU A 65 -11.25 7.95 -3.57
N LYS A 66 -10.99 6.88 -4.32
CA LYS A 66 -12.05 6.12 -5.00
C LYS A 66 -13.15 5.60 -4.06
N LEU A 67 -12.84 5.25 -2.81
CA LEU A 67 -13.87 4.80 -1.86
C LEU A 67 -14.85 5.93 -1.53
N PHE A 68 -14.34 7.16 -1.41
CA PHE A 68 -15.17 8.35 -1.17
C PHE A 68 -15.95 8.76 -2.42
N GLU A 69 -15.31 8.72 -3.59
CA GLU A 69 -15.94 9.05 -4.87
C GLU A 69 -17.17 8.18 -5.18
N TYR A 70 -17.11 6.88 -4.87
CA TYR A 70 -18.27 5.98 -5.02
C TYR A 70 -19.46 6.41 -4.17
N SER A 71 -19.21 7.05 -3.04
CA SER A 71 -20.23 7.64 -2.16
C SER A 71 -20.59 9.08 -2.54
N LYS A 72 -20.04 9.60 -3.65
CA LYS A 72 -20.18 11.01 -4.08
C LYS A 72 -19.66 11.99 -3.03
N LYS A 73 -18.59 11.60 -2.31
CA LYS A 73 -17.92 12.38 -1.27
C LYS A 73 -16.46 12.64 -1.67
N GLN A 74 -15.81 13.60 -1.01
CA GLN A 74 -14.41 13.89 -1.22
C GLN A 74 -13.60 13.47 0.00
N MET A 75 -12.49 12.76 -0.20
CA MET A 75 -11.61 12.32 0.89
C MET A 75 -11.08 13.53 1.68
N SER A 76 -10.84 14.66 1.02
CA SER A 76 -10.39 15.91 1.64
C SER A 76 -11.33 16.49 2.71
N ASP A 77 -12.62 16.11 2.70
CA ASP A 77 -13.59 16.52 3.72
C ASP A 77 -13.46 15.69 5.02
N TYR A 78 -12.66 14.62 4.98
CA TYR A 78 -12.49 13.66 6.07
C TYR A 78 -11.07 13.64 6.63
N VAL A 79 -10.07 13.83 5.78
CA VAL A 79 -8.66 13.76 6.15
C VAL A 79 -7.82 14.67 5.26
N THR A 80 -6.87 15.37 5.88
CA THR A 80 -5.91 16.20 5.15
C THR A 80 -4.63 15.41 4.90
N ILE A 81 -4.22 15.38 3.62
CA ILE A 81 -2.94 14.78 3.21
C ILE A 81 -2.05 15.82 2.57
N LYS A 82 -0.74 15.73 2.79
CA LYS A 82 0.27 16.63 2.21
C LYS A 82 1.26 15.84 1.37
N ARG A 83 1.48 16.28 0.14
CA ARG A 83 2.55 15.75 -0.71
C ARG A 83 3.90 16.25 -0.20
N LEU A 84 4.88 15.33 -0.14
CA LEU A 84 6.22 15.61 0.37
C LEU A 84 7.20 15.75 -0.80
N PRO A 85 7.63 16.96 -1.14
CA PRO A 85 8.63 17.15 -2.19
C PRO A 85 10.00 16.60 -1.77
N HIS A 86 10.41 16.78 -0.52
CA HIS A 86 11.56 16.10 0.07
C HIS A 86 11.06 14.78 0.67
N GLN A 87 11.40 13.68 0.00
CA GLN A 87 10.84 12.37 0.31
C GLN A 87 11.66 11.59 1.33
N TRP A 88 13.00 11.81 1.32
CA TRP A 88 13.90 10.91 1.99
C TRP A 88 15.24 11.56 2.30
N ARG A 89 15.82 11.31 3.47
CA ARG A 89 17.21 11.59 3.76
C ARG A 89 17.91 10.31 4.19
N SER A 90 18.97 9.94 3.48
CA SER A 90 19.85 8.83 3.80
C SER A 90 21.10 9.34 4.50
N PHE A 91 21.45 8.75 5.63
CA PHE A 91 22.65 9.02 6.39
C PHE A 91 23.61 7.86 6.24
N PHE A 92 24.86 8.11 5.91
CA PHE A 92 25.87 7.09 5.73
C PHE A 92 26.94 7.15 6.83
N PRO A 93 27.64 6.02 7.13
CA PRO A 93 28.59 5.95 8.26
C PRO A 93 29.76 6.93 8.18
N ASP A 94 30.14 7.37 7.00
CA ASP A 94 31.20 8.37 6.75
C ASP A 94 30.75 9.83 6.89
N GLY A 95 29.53 10.04 7.33
CA GLY A 95 28.92 11.36 7.48
C GLY A 95 28.28 11.90 6.20
N THR A 96 28.36 11.20 5.10
CA THR A 96 27.67 11.57 3.86
C THR A 96 26.16 11.54 4.05
N THR A 97 25.46 12.53 3.49
CA THR A 97 23.99 12.53 3.42
C THR A 97 23.53 12.67 1.98
N ILE A 98 22.45 11.96 1.62
CA ILE A 98 21.78 12.14 0.33
C ILE A 98 20.29 12.32 0.57
N ASP A 99 19.76 13.38 -0.02
CA ASP A 99 18.35 13.71 -0.01
C ASP A 99 17.70 13.29 -1.32
N LEU A 100 16.66 12.47 -1.23
CA LEU A 100 15.82 12.13 -2.36
C LEU A 100 14.64 13.08 -2.41
N TYR A 101 14.51 13.79 -3.52
CA TYR A 101 13.38 14.65 -3.80
C TYR A 101 12.44 14.00 -4.82
N GLU A 102 11.23 14.50 -4.87
CA GLU A 102 10.34 14.27 -5.99
C GLU A 102 10.93 14.91 -7.25
N GLY A 103 11.33 14.06 -8.21
CA GLY A 103 12.07 14.50 -9.37
C GLY A 103 13.60 14.34 -9.25
N ILE A 104 14.19 13.76 -10.30
CA ILE A 104 15.63 13.47 -10.34
C ILE A 104 16.46 14.74 -10.44
N LYS A 105 15.95 15.76 -11.14
CA LYS A 105 16.62 17.05 -11.26
C LYS A 105 16.75 17.75 -9.90
N GLU A 106 15.69 17.80 -9.15
CA GLU A 106 15.63 18.35 -7.80
C GLU A 106 16.56 17.61 -6.85
N THR A 107 16.59 16.27 -6.94
CA THR A 107 17.55 15.43 -6.21
C THR A 107 18.99 15.85 -6.51
N GLY A 108 19.33 16.10 -7.80
CA GLY A 108 20.66 16.58 -8.19
C GLY A 108 21.00 17.97 -7.67
N GLN A 109 20.04 18.89 -7.68
CA GLN A 109 20.24 20.26 -7.21
C GLN A 109 20.53 20.37 -5.71
N HIS A 110 19.94 19.46 -4.92
CA HIS A 110 20.05 19.47 -3.46
C HIS A 110 21.21 18.61 -2.92
N ASN A 111 21.93 17.88 -3.79
CA ASN A 111 23.04 17.02 -3.38
C ASN A 111 24.31 17.34 -4.15
N ALA A 112 25.12 18.26 -3.62
CA ALA A 112 26.38 18.70 -4.25
C ALA A 112 27.39 17.55 -4.46
N ILE A 113 27.27 16.46 -3.72
CA ILE A 113 28.13 15.27 -3.83
C ILE A 113 27.82 14.43 -5.08
N LEU A 114 26.63 14.56 -5.65
CA LEU A 114 26.21 13.81 -6.83
C LEU A 114 26.76 14.49 -8.11
N SER A 115 27.46 13.72 -8.90
CA SER A 115 27.96 14.15 -10.21
C SER A 115 26.84 14.21 -11.25
N LYS A 116 27.10 14.84 -12.38
CA LYS A 116 26.18 14.80 -13.54
C LYS A 116 25.93 13.37 -14.01
N GLN A 117 26.95 12.52 -13.98
CA GLN A 117 26.83 11.11 -14.34
C GLN A 117 25.87 10.37 -13.37
N ASP A 118 25.97 10.62 -12.07
CA ASP A 118 25.06 10.02 -11.08
C ASP A 118 23.60 10.36 -11.38
N ILE A 119 23.34 11.60 -11.76
CA ILE A 119 21.98 12.07 -12.10
C ILE A 119 21.48 11.43 -13.39
N GLU A 120 22.34 11.28 -14.40
CA GLU A 120 22.00 10.59 -15.65
C GLU A 120 21.71 9.10 -15.40
N GLU A 121 22.53 8.43 -14.59
CA GLU A 121 22.33 7.03 -14.19
C GLU A 121 21.01 6.87 -13.43
N LEU A 122 20.71 7.76 -12.49
CA LEU A 122 19.46 7.76 -11.72
C LEU A 122 18.23 7.98 -12.62
N GLN A 123 18.34 8.90 -13.61
CA GLN A 123 17.29 9.11 -14.61
C GLN A 123 17.07 7.88 -15.49
N ASN A 124 18.15 7.23 -15.91
CA ASN A 124 18.10 5.99 -16.70
C ASN A 124 17.49 4.84 -15.89
N TYR A 125 17.80 4.77 -14.59
CA TYR A 125 17.18 3.81 -13.68
C TYR A 125 15.68 4.08 -13.52
N LEU A 126 15.27 5.34 -13.38
CA LEU A 126 13.86 5.71 -13.34
C LEU A 126 13.12 5.29 -14.62
N ASN A 127 13.74 5.47 -15.78
CA ASN A 127 13.16 5.05 -17.07
C ASN A 127 13.03 3.52 -17.18
N TYR A 128 14.00 2.78 -16.60
CA TYR A 128 13.92 1.33 -16.51
C TYR A 128 12.76 0.89 -15.60
N THR A 129 12.64 1.47 -14.40
CA THR A 129 11.59 1.13 -13.44
C THR A 129 10.20 1.52 -13.95
N ARG A 130 10.07 2.63 -14.70
CA ARG A 130 8.85 3.04 -15.40
C ARG A 130 8.34 1.99 -16.39
N ARG A 131 9.24 1.34 -17.13
CA ARG A 131 8.84 0.28 -18.07
C ARG A 131 8.26 -0.91 -17.36
N ILE A 132 8.86 -1.31 -16.25
CA ILE A 132 8.38 -2.41 -15.41
C ILE A 132 7.02 -2.05 -14.82
N ASP A 133 6.88 -0.85 -14.25
CA ASP A 133 5.65 -0.38 -13.62
C ASP A 133 4.45 -0.40 -14.58
N ARG A 134 4.59 0.11 -15.79
CA ARG A 134 3.52 0.12 -16.81
C ARG A 134 2.95 -1.25 -17.12
N ILE A 135 3.76 -2.28 -17.04
CA ILE A 135 3.33 -3.66 -17.30
C ILE A 135 2.69 -4.24 -16.04
N THR A 136 3.30 -4.00 -14.89
CA THR A 136 2.85 -4.50 -13.61
C THR A 136 1.51 -3.86 -13.20
N GLU A 137 1.36 -2.54 -13.41
CA GLU A 137 0.11 -1.83 -13.11
C GLU A 137 -1.09 -2.46 -13.84
N LYS A 138 -0.97 -2.66 -15.16
CA LYS A 138 -2.05 -3.24 -15.95
C LYS A 138 -2.36 -4.68 -15.58
N GLY A 139 -1.33 -5.48 -15.31
CA GLY A 139 -1.49 -6.90 -15.02
C GLY A 139 -1.84 -7.18 -13.58
N TYR A 140 -1.02 -6.73 -12.66
CA TYR A 140 -1.09 -7.09 -11.25
C TYR A 140 -2.18 -6.30 -10.49
N PHE A 141 -2.13 -4.97 -10.56
CA PHE A 141 -3.06 -4.14 -9.78
C PHE A 141 -4.50 -4.16 -10.31
N ASN A 142 -4.69 -4.23 -11.62
CA ASN A 142 -6.04 -4.16 -12.20
C ASN A 142 -6.69 -5.54 -12.40
N TYR A 143 -5.91 -6.60 -12.62
CA TYR A 143 -6.44 -7.93 -12.97
C TYR A 143 -5.99 -9.05 -12.03
N GLY A 144 -5.09 -8.78 -11.06
CA GLY A 144 -4.61 -9.79 -10.11
C GLY A 144 -3.93 -10.97 -10.79
N LEU A 145 -3.01 -10.71 -11.73
CA LEU A 145 -2.31 -11.78 -12.46
C LEU A 145 -1.23 -12.40 -11.57
N ASP A 146 -1.53 -13.55 -10.97
CA ASP A 146 -0.68 -14.20 -9.97
C ASP A 146 0.26 -15.27 -10.57
N THR A 147 0.02 -15.68 -11.82
CA THR A 147 0.80 -16.75 -12.45
C THR A 147 1.47 -16.29 -13.74
N LEU A 148 2.65 -16.87 -14.03
CA LEU A 148 3.39 -16.58 -15.27
C LEU A 148 2.54 -16.86 -16.51
N SER A 149 1.70 -17.88 -16.48
CA SER A 149 0.80 -18.21 -17.59
C SER A 149 -0.26 -17.13 -17.84
N GLN A 150 -0.82 -16.55 -16.78
CA GLN A 150 -1.75 -15.42 -16.88
C GLN A 150 -1.05 -14.18 -17.41
N ILE A 151 0.16 -13.89 -16.93
CA ILE A 151 0.99 -12.78 -17.37
C ILE A 151 1.33 -12.90 -18.86
N ILE A 152 1.77 -14.08 -19.31
CA ILE A 152 2.07 -14.35 -20.73
C ILE A 152 0.80 -14.22 -21.60
N LYS A 153 -0.33 -14.74 -21.13
CA LYS A 153 -1.60 -14.66 -21.86
C LYS A 153 -2.09 -13.21 -22.00
N PHE A 154 -1.91 -12.40 -20.98
CA PHE A 154 -2.37 -11.00 -20.96
C PHE A 154 -1.46 -10.06 -21.74
N HIS A 155 -0.13 -10.17 -21.57
CA HIS A 155 0.86 -9.25 -22.16
C HIS A 155 1.48 -9.77 -23.46
N GLY A 156 1.26 -11.05 -23.79
CA GLY A 156 1.98 -11.75 -24.84
C GLY A 156 3.39 -12.22 -24.41
N PRO A 157 3.92 -13.29 -25.08
CA PRO A 157 5.17 -13.92 -24.65
C PRO A 157 6.39 -12.99 -24.74
N LEU A 158 6.48 -12.17 -25.76
CA LEU A 158 7.62 -11.24 -25.95
C LEU A 158 7.63 -10.14 -24.89
N ASN A 159 6.50 -9.53 -24.61
CA ASN A 159 6.40 -8.49 -23.58
C ASN A 159 6.64 -9.02 -22.17
N ALA A 160 6.12 -10.22 -21.88
CA ALA A 160 6.34 -10.88 -20.58
C ALA A 160 7.82 -11.21 -20.36
N LEU A 161 8.55 -11.65 -21.38
CA LEU A 161 9.97 -12.00 -21.27
C LEU A 161 10.89 -10.79 -21.18
N ILE A 162 10.65 -9.74 -22.00
CA ILE A 162 11.57 -8.63 -22.15
C ILE A 162 11.44 -7.58 -21.03
N ASN A 163 10.23 -7.37 -20.51
CA ASN A 163 9.97 -6.23 -19.65
C ASN A 163 9.87 -6.54 -18.17
N TYR A 164 9.69 -7.80 -17.77
CA TYR A 164 9.53 -8.18 -16.36
C TYR A 164 10.83 -8.41 -15.59
N ASP A 165 11.96 -8.51 -16.27
CA ASP A 165 13.29 -8.78 -15.66
C ASP A 165 13.27 -9.86 -14.56
N TYR A 166 12.80 -11.05 -14.92
CA TYR A 166 12.72 -12.20 -14.00
C TYR A 166 14.07 -12.81 -13.64
N VAL A 167 15.13 -12.46 -14.38
CA VAL A 167 16.44 -13.14 -14.31
C VAL A 167 17.34 -12.52 -13.24
N HIS A 168 17.13 -11.25 -12.94
CA HIS A 168 17.96 -10.51 -12.00
C HIS A 168 17.27 -10.33 -10.64
N THR A 169 18.08 -10.20 -9.58
CA THR A 169 17.61 -9.62 -8.34
C THR A 169 17.51 -8.09 -8.46
N MET A 170 16.76 -7.47 -7.56
CA MET A 170 16.67 -6.01 -7.51
C MET A 170 18.05 -5.35 -7.36
N GLN A 171 18.93 -5.94 -6.52
CA GLN A 171 20.29 -5.43 -6.34
C GLN A 171 21.11 -5.54 -7.62
N GLN A 172 21.06 -6.66 -8.33
CA GLN A 172 21.75 -6.82 -9.62
C GLN A 172 21.27 -5.82 -10.67
N ALA A 173 19.95 -5.54 -10.70
CA ALA A 173 19.39 -4.55 -11.59
C ALA A 173 19.87 -3.12 -11.27
N ILE A 174 20.04 -2.79 -9.98
CA ILE A 174 20.61 -1.52 -9.52
C ILE A 174 22.09 -1.45 -9.88
N ASP A 175 22.89 -2.45 -9.51
CA ASP A 175 24.35 -2.47 -9.70
C ASP A 175 24.76 -2.36 -11.16
N LYS A 176 23.94 -2.90 -12.08
CA LYS A 176 24.16 -2.81 -13.52
C LYS A 176 23.97 -1.38 -14.07
N ARG A 177 23.24 -0.51 -13.35
CA ARG A 177 22.81 0.80 -13.85
C ARG A 177 23.33 1.99 -13.07
N ILE A 178 23.71 1.78 -11.84
CA ILE A 178 24.14 2.81 -10.89
C ILE A 178 25.58 2.50 -10.47
N SER A 179 26.49 3.44 -10.70
CA SER A 179 27.90 3.31 -10.31
C SER A 179 28.14 3.79 -8.87
N ASN A 180 27.43 4.82 -8.43
CA ASN A 180 27.55 5.45 -7.12
C ASN A 180 27.08 4.51 -5.98
N PRO A 181 27.97 4.17 -5.01
CA PRO A 181 27.62 3.21 -3.95
C PRO A 181 26.53 3.71 -2.99
N TYR A 182 26.46 5.01 -2.74
CA TYR A 182 25.41 5.59 -1.90
C TYR A 182 24.04 5.49 -2.56
N LEU A 183 23.95 5.78 -3.85
CA LEU A 183 22.70 5.63 -4.60
C LEU A 183 22.28 4.17 -4.70
N ARG A 184 23.21 3.22 -4.83
CA ARG A 184 22.88 1.77 -4.79
C ARG A 184 22.20 1.38 -3.48
N GLN A 185 22.75 1.80 -2.33
CA GLN A 185 22.15 1.52 -1.03
C GLN A 185 20.80 2.20 -0.86
N MET A 186 20.68 3.47 -1.24
CA MET A 186 19.42 4.22 -1.18
C MET A 186 18.33 3.55 -2.03
N LEU A 187 18.64 3.13 -3.24
CA LEU A 187 17.67 2.46 -4.13
C LEU A 187 17.33 1.05 -3.64
N GLY A 188 18.30 0.30 -3.12
CA GLY A 188 18.08 -1.00 -2.50
C GLY A 188 17.10 -0.96 -1.32
N TYR A 189 17.03 0.17 -0.61
CA TYR A 189 16.13 0.34 0.52
C TYR A 189 14.64 0.40 0.13
N PHE A 190 14.28 0.66 -1.13
CA PHE A 190 12.90 0.64 -1.59
C PHE A 190 12.19 -0.70 -1.38
N ILE A 191 12.93 -1.79 -1.28
CA ILE A 191 12.37 -3.11 -0.98
C ILE A 191 11.69 -3.21 0.39
N LYS A 192 11.88 -2.23 1.28
CA LYS A 192 11.20 -2.12 2.58
C LYS A 192 9.68 -2.23 2.49
N TYR A 193 9.09 -1.75 1.37
CA TYR A 193 7.63 -1.84 1.15
C TYR A 193 7.12 -3.28 1.13
N VAL A 194 7.99 -4.22 0.77
CA VAL A 194 7.67 -5.65 0.71
C VAL A 194 8.21 -6.41 1.93
N GLY A 195 9.18 -5.83 2.65
CA GLY A 195 9.81 -6.47 3.80
C GLY A 195 10.76 -7.59 3.41
N SER A 196 11.50 -7.43 2.30
CA SER A 196 12.48 -8.37 1.77
C SER A 196 13.87 -7.73 1.66
N SER A 197 14.83 -8.45 1.11
CA SER A 197 16.18 -7.99 0.77
C SER A 197 16.28 -7.70 -0.72
N SER A 198 16.95 -6.61 -1.13
CA SER A 198 17.21 -6.33 -2.54
C SER A 198 18.08 -7.38 -3.22
N TYR A 199 18.85 -8.16 -2.44
CA TYR A 199 19.67 -9.25 -2.93
C TYR A 199 18.90 -10.53 -3.26
N ASP A 200 17.71 -10.71 -2.67
CA ASP A 200 16.86 -11.89 -2.85
C ASP A 200 15.59 -11.56 -3.67
N ALA A 201 15.13 -10.33 -3.58
CA ALA A 201 13.91 -9.90 -4.25
C ALA A 201 14.10 -9.79 -5.78
N PRO A 202 13.11 -10.19 -6.59
CA PRO A 202 13.20 -10.08 -8.05
C PRO A 202 13.23 -8.63 -8.51
N ALA A 203 13.93 -8.36 -9.61
CA ALA A 203 14.15 -7.03 -10.15
C ALA A 203 12.86 -6.27 -10.52
N VAL A 204 11.77 -6.99 -10.78
CA VAL A 204 10.45 -6.38 -11.03
C VAL A 204 10.03 -5.43 -9.90
N LEU A 205 10.42 -5.68 -8.65
CA LEU A 205 10.12 -4.82 -7.51
C LEU A 205 10.85 -3.46 -7.55
N SER A 206 11.81 -3.27 -8.46
CA SER A 206 12.38 -1.94 -8.74
C SER A 206 11.33 -0.92 -9.17
N MET A 207 10.16 -1.35 -9.66
CA MET A 207 9.04 -0.48 -9.99
C MET A 207 8.59 0.41 -8.82
N LEU A 208 8.83 -0.02 -7.58
CA LEU A 208 8.49 0.74 -6.37
C LEU A 208 9.14 2.14 -6.37
N PHE A 209 10.34 2.26 -6.94
CA PHE A 209 10.99 3.56 -7.10
C PHE A 209 10.20 4.47 -8.05
N HIS A 210 9.79 3.97 -9.23
CA HIS A 210 8.98 4.74 -10.16
C HIS A 210 7.63 5.10 -9.57
N MET A 211 6.96 4.15 -8.95
CA MET A 211 5.67 4.34 -8.30
C MET A 211 5.73 5.51 -7.30
N GLN A 212 6.76 5.58 -6.46
CA GLN A 212 6.92 6.68 -5.51
C GLN A 212 7.26 8.01 -6.21
N GLN A 213 8.11 8.01 -7.25
CA GLN A 213 8.48 9.21 -7.99
C GLN A 213 7.30 9.80 -8.78
N GLU A 214 6.46 8.98 -9.38
CA GLU A 214 5.31 9.42 -10.19
C GLU A 214 4.12 9.84 -9.33
N GLN A 215 3.78 9.01 -8.33
CA GLN A 215 2.57 9.21 -7.52
C GLN A 215 2.83 10.03 -6.27
N GLY A 216 4.10 10.28 -5.96
CA GLY A 216 4.53 11.03 -4.79
C GLY A 216 4.50 10.23 -3.49
N LEU A 217 5.10 10.84 -2.50
CA LEU A 217 5.05 10.42 -1.11
C LEU A 217 4.18 11.41 -0.34
N TRP A 218 3.29 10.91 0.49
CA TRP A 218 2.30 11.73 1.18
C TRP A 218 2.38 11.53 2.69
N TYR A 219 2.06 12.56 3.42
CA TYR A 219 1.89 12.55 4.87
C TYR A 219 0.44 12.85 5.22
N VAL A 220 -0.12 12.08 6.13
CA VAL A 220 -1.44 12.34 6.69
C VAL A 220 -1.28 13.25 7.90
N GLU A 221 -1.88 14.44 7.88
CA GLU A 221 -1.76 15.39 8.98
C GLU A 221 -2.26 14.78 10.29
N GLY A 222 -1.44 14.92 11.34
CA GLY A 222 -1.70 14.33 12.65
C GLY A 222 -1.37 12.85 12.80
N GLY A 223 -0.87 12.20 11.75
CA GLY A 223 -0.51 10.78 11.70
C GLY A 223 -1.46 9.93 10.86
N ILE A 224 -0.95 8.80 10.37
CA ILE A 224 -1.67 7.97 9.40
C ILE A 224 -2.96 7.35 9.96
N HIS A 225 -3.10 7.24 11.29
CA HIS A 225 -4.32 6.75 11.93
C HIS A 225 -5.56 7.60 11.59
N HIS A 226 -5.40 8.90 11.24
CA HIS A 226 -6.50 9.74 10.78
C HIS A 226 -7.12 9.25 9.47
N LEU A 227 -6.35 8.55 8.62
CA LEU A 227 -6.91 7.88 7.45
C LEU A 227 -7.84 6.73 7.86
N ALA A 228 -7.46 5.93 8.88
CA ALA A 228 -8.34 4.88 9.39
C ALA A 228 -9.63 5.45 9.98
N ASN A 229 -9.53 6.55 10.73
CA ASN A 229 -10.71 7.24 11.29
C ASN A 229 -11.61 7.80 10.18
N ALA A 230 -11.03 8.34 9.10
CA ALA A 230 -11.79 8.83 7.95
C ALA A 230 -12.56 7.70 7.25
N LEU A 231 -11.92 6.54 7.08
CA LEU A 231 -12.57 5.36 6.51
C LEU A 231 -13.63 4.77 7.44
N GLU A 232 -13.42 4.78 8.76
CA GLU A 232 -14.43 4.36 9.73
C GLU A 232 -15.68 5.25 9.64
N LYS A 233 -15.47 6.57 9.59
CA LYS A 233 -16.57 7.52 9.44
C LYS A 233 -17.34 7.25 8.15
N LEU A 234 -16.64 7.08 7.02
CA LEU A 234 -17.27 6.74 5.73
C LEU A 234 -18.05 5.42 5.82
N ALA A 235 -17.47 4.38 6.43
CA ALA A 235 -18.13 3.08 6.58
C ALA A 235 -19.45 3.20 7.35
N ARG A 236 -19.47 3.94 8.46
CA ARG A 236 -20.68 4.19 9.26
C ARG A 236 -21.74 4.96 8.48
N GLU A 237 -21.33 5.97 7.71
CA GLU A 237 -22.22 6.75 6.84
C GLU A 237 -22.81 5.92 5.69
N GLU A 238 -22.10 4.88 5.22
CA GLU A 238 -22.60 3.89 4.24
C GLU A 238 -23.43 2.77 4.90
N GLY A 239 -23.69 2.85 6.20
CA GLY A 239 -24.55 1.90 6.91
C GLY A 239 -23.85 0.63 7.38
N VAL A 240 -22.50 0.60 7.41
CA VAL A 240 -21.76 -0.52 7.99
C VAL A 240 -21.91 -0.49 9.51
N THR A 241 -22.33 -1.61 10.09
CA THR A 241 -22.34 -1.81 11.55
C THR A 241 -20.94 -2.29 11.97
N ILE A 242 -20.26 -1.49 12.80
CA ILE A 242 -18.90 -1.80 13.25
C ILE A 242 -18.93 -2.22 14.72
N HIS A 243 -18.41 -3.42 15.00
CA HIS A 243 -18.24 -4.00 16.33
C HIS A 243 -16.74 -4.09 16.65
N THR A 244 -16.26 -3.22 17.54
CA THR A 244 -14.90 -3.27 18.10
C THR A 244 -14.89 -4.04 19.42
N GLY A 245 -13.73 -4.58 19.83
CA GLY A 245 -13.63 -5.47 21.01
C GLY A 245 -14.39 -6.79 20.82
N ALA A 246 -14.68 -7.17 19.57
CA ALA A 246 -15.50 -8.32 19.20
C ALA A 246 -14.69 -9.30 18.36
N ARG A 247 -14.08 -10.28 19.02
CA ARG A 247 -13.24 -11.27 18.36
C ARG A 247 -14.08 -12.36 17.72
N VAL A 248 -13.87 -12.60 16.42
CA VAL A 248 -14.39 -13.79 15.76
C VAL A 248 -13.45 -14.96 16.02
N ASP A 249 -13.97 -15.98 16.66
CA ASP A 249 -13.23 -17.21 17.00
C ASP A 249 -13.29 -18.23 15.86
N ASN A 250 -14.44 -18.36 15.19
CA ASN A 250 -14.61 -19.42 14.21
C ASN A 250 -15.65 -19.05 13.13
N ILE A 251 -15.36 -19.44 11.87
CA ILE A 251 -16.31 -19.40 10.77
C ILE A 251 -17.10 -20.71 10.76
N LYS A 252 -18.43 -20.63 10.79
CA LYS A 252 -19.31 -21.79 10.74
C LYS A 252 -19.77 -22.08 9.32
N THR A 253 -19.65 -23.34 8.93
CA THR A 253 -20.07 -23.83 7.62
C THR A 253 -20.99 -25.03 7.76
N TYR A 254 -21.91 -25.16 6.82
CA TYR A 254 -22.76 -26.34 6.65
C TYR A 254 -22.83 -26.69 5.16
N GLN A 255 -22.62 -27.95 4.82
CA GLN A 255 -22.61 -28.44 3.42
C GLN A 255 -21.75 -27.57 2.48
N ARG A 256 -20.52 -27.21 2.90
CA ARG A 256 -19.56 -26.36 2.17
C ARG A 256 -20.04 -24.92 1.91
N ARG A 257 -21.02 -24.42 2.65
CA ARG A 257 -21.49 -23.05 2.60
C ARG A 257 -21.29 -22.41 3.96
N VAL A 258 -20.89 -21.15 3.97
CA VAL A 258 -20.84 -20.37 5.23
C VAL A 258 -22.27 -20.17 5.76
N THR A 259 -22.42 -20.23 7.08
CA THR A 259 -23.69 -19.97 7.76
C THR A 259 -23.60 -18.79 8.73
N GLY A 260 -22.39 -18.42 9.12
CA GLY A 260 -22.14 -17.30 10.03
C GLY A 260 -20.80 -17.46 10.74
N VAL A 261 -20.61 -16.67 11.78
CA VAL A 261 -19.42 -16.69 12.65
C VAL A 261 -19.82 -16.98 14.10
N ARG A 262 -18.87 -17.53 14.87
CA ARG A 262 -18.95 -17.57 16.33
C ARG A 262 -17.95 -16.57 16.89
N LEU A 263 -18.42 -15.74 17.81
CA LEU A 263 -17.58 -14.85 18.59
C LEU A 263 -16.94 -15.61 19.77
N ASP A 264 -15.89 -15.06 20.35
CA ASP A 264 -15.21 -15.60 21.54
C ASP A 264 -16.13 -15.63 22.77
N THR A 265 -17.14 -14.78 22.79
CA THR A 265 -18.26 -14.84 23.81
C THR A 265 -19.16 -16.06 23.69
N GLY A 266 -19.02 -16.84 22.58
CA GLY A 266 -19.88 -17.96 22.25
C GLY A 266 -21.11 -17.58 21.42
N GLU A 267 -21.40 -16.31 21.21
CA GLU A 267 -22.49 -15.83 20.37
C GLU A 267 -22.33 -16.29 18.92
N PHE A 268 -23.44 -16.71 18.30
CA PHE A 268 -23.46 -17.02 16.85
C PHE A 268 -24.16 -15.92 16.08
N VAL A 269 -23.45 -15.38 15.08
CA VAL A 269 -23.98 -14.37 14.18
C VAL A 269 -24.13 -14.97 12.78
N LYS A 270 -25.37 -14.98 12.26
CA LYS A 270 -25.68 -15.52 10.94
C LYS A 270 -25.21 -14.56 9.84
N ALA A 271 -24.68 -15.11 8.72
CA ALA A 271 -24.31 -14.36 7.54
C ALA A 271 -24.51 -15.19 6.26
N ASP A 272 -24.76 -14.50 5.15
CA ASP A 272 -24.81 -15.10 3.81
C ASP A 272 -23.41 -15.24 3.21
N TYR A 273 -22.52 -14.28 3.50
CA TYR A 273 -21.13 -14.26 3.06
C TYR A 273 -20.20 -13.77 4.16
N ILE A 274 -18.92 -14.16 4.07
CA ILE A 274 -17.85 -13.75 4.98
C ILE A 274 -16.64 -13.32 4.13
N ILE A 275 -16.05 -12.20 4.51
CA ILE A 275 -14.82 -11.62 3.96
C ILE A 275 -13.77 -11.53 5.07
#